data_f505f61c0f818528809b1728adc19c4e
#
_entry.id   f505f61c0f818528809b1728adc19c4e
#
_cell.length_a   1.000
_cell.length_b   1.000
_cell.length_c   1.000
_cell.angle_alpha   90.00
_cell.angle_beta   90.00
_cell.angle_gamma   90.00
#
_symmetry.space_group_name_H-M   'P 1'
#
loop_
_entity.id
_entity.type
_entity.pdbx_description
1 polymer ?
#
loop_
_entity_poly.entity_id
_entity_poly.type
_entity_poly.pdbx_seq_one_letter_code
_entity_poly.pdbx_strand_id
1 'polypeptide(L)'
;MKIVLLGAGGMGELALKDLVSSRVKQIVIADYDKGKAESLAKAYKTREVQISAEFVDANDRASLTKVMQGANVVASAIGPFSEYGVKVLKAAIEARVDFVDICDDPQPTIDELNLHNEAKQADITAIIGMGNNPGVGNLCAKYGAQKLDEVEEIKLIWVHPAISRTGGAATLHAIGAFSGDVPSYRQGHWVDVPAGSDKEVIEFPEPVGKVEVFHSGHPEPLTIPRYISVKDVSCKGGIVPVWAGQEFIRFLSYGLGDTEPIKVRGVPVVPREFTVSLLESLIHRVGKDMIGGEQLTKVSRVIVKGKKDGKATSYTYDRIGNDWEAGIALAIGAQMVASGAITEKGVFPPEGCIEPQEFFEELKKRGLRISERMTTEHAL
;
A
#
# COMPACT_ATOMS: atom_id res chain seq x y z
N MET A 1 19.18 -16.52 -5.60
CA MET A 1 18.22 -15.64 -4.89
C MET A 1 17.13 -16.52 -4.33
N LYS A 2 16.91 -16.44 -3.01
CA LYS A 2 15.83 -17.09 -2.25
C LYS A 2 14.97 -15.99 -1.63
N ILE A 3 13.68 -15.97 -1.92
CA ILE A 3 12.69 -15.02 -1.35
C ILE A 3 11.74 -15.80 -0.46
N VAL A 4 11.52 -15.30 0.76
CA VAL A 4 10.44 -15.76 1.64
C VAL A 4 9.27 -14.80 1.50
N LEU A 5 8.15 -15.31 1.00
CA LEU A 5 6.90 -14.58 0.86
C LEU A 5 5.98 -14.94 2.01
N LEU A 6 5.68 -13.99 2.87
CA LEU A 6 4.79 -14.13 4.00
C LEU A 6 3.38 -13.66 3.64
N GLY A 7 2.41 -14.54 3.86
CA GLY A 7 1.01 -14.34 3.52
C GLY A 7 0.60 -14.97 2.18
N ALA A 8 -0.32 -15.93 2.23
CA ALA A 8 -0.92 -16.61 1.07
C ALA A 8 -2.32 -16.05 0.72
N GLY A 9 -2.60 -14.81 1.11
CA GLY A 9 -3.79 -14.06 0.72
C GLY A 9 -3.71 -13.49 -0.69
N GLY A 10 -4.68 -12.66 -1.09
CA GLY A 10 -4.75 -12.10 -2.44
C GLY A 10 -3.49 -11.34 -2.88
N MET A 11 -2.92 -10.49 -2.00
CA MET A 11 -1.70 -9.74 -2.33
C MET A 11 -0.47 -10.65 -2.41
N GLY A 12 -0.37 -11.65 -1.52
CA GLY A 12 0.69 -12.65 -1.58
C GLY A 12 0.62 -13.52 -2.82
N GLU A 13 -0.57 -13.93 -3.26
CA GLU A 13 -0.73 -14.67 -4.52
C GLU A 13 -0.26 -13.85 -5.73
N LEU A 14 -0.60 -12.56 -5.79
CA LEU A 14 -0.16 -11.67 -6.86
C LEU A 14 1.36 -11.47 -6.86
N ALA A 15 1.96 -11.32 -5.67
CA ALA A 15 3.41 -11.27 -5.52
C ALA A 15 4.07 -12.58 -5.96
N LEU A 16 3.52 -13.74 -5.55
CA LEU A 16 4.01 -15.05 -5.97
C LEU A 16 3.99 -15.20 -7.50
N LYS A 17 2.87 -14.82 -8.13
CA LYS A 17 2.72 -14.85 -9.59
C LYS A 17 3.81 -14.04 -10.30
N ASP A 18 4.09 -12.83 -9.82
CA ASP A 18 5.13 -11.97 -10.38
C ASP A 18 6.53 -12.56 -10.16
N LEU A 19 6.85 -13.01 -8.96
CA LEU A 19 8.13 -13.63 -8.64
C LEU A 19 8.42 -14.87 -9.51
N VAL A 20 7.40 -15.69 -9.76
CA VAL A 20 7.51 -16.86 -10.65
C VAL A 20 7.72 -16.40 -12.10
N SER A 21 6.97 -15.41 -12.57
CA SER A 21 7.11 -14.86 -13.93
C SER A 21 8.48 -14.22 -14.16
N SER A 22 9.05 -13.63 -13.12
CA SER A 22 10.40 -13.05 -13.10
C SER A 22 11.52 -14.09 -12.89
N ARG A 23 11.19 -15.39 -12.81
CA ARG A 23 12.10 -16.52 -12.67
C ARG A 23 13.01 -16.45 -11.43
N VAL A 24 12.47 -16.00 -10.31
CA VAL A 24 13.16 -16.09 -9.01
C VAL A 24 13.41 -17.55 -8.69
N LYS A 25 14.67 -17.92 -8.47
CA LYS A 25 15.08 -19.34 -8.41
C LYS A 25 14.43 -20.14 -7.29
N GLN A 26 14.26 -19.51 -6.11
CA GLN A 26 13.68 -20.17 -4.93
C GLN A 26 12.71 -19.25 -4.20
N ILE A 27 11.50 -19.73 -3.98
CA ILE A 27 10.44 -19.03 -3.26
C ILE A 27 9.93 -19.95 -2.15
N VAL A 28 9.86 -19.42 -0.93
CA VAL A 28 9.18 -20.06 0.20
C VAL A 28 7.93 -19.23 0.47
N ILE A 29 6.74 -19.78 0.23
CA ILE A 29 5.50 -19.13 0.64
C ILE A 29 5.08 -19.65 2.01
N ALA A 30 4.82 -18.73 2.96
CA ALA A 30 4.46 -19.11 4.32
C ALA A 30 3.22 -18.39 4.79
N ASP A 31 2.32 -19.12 5.43
CA ASP A 31 1.05 -18.61 5.95
C ASP A 31 0.68 -19.38 7.24
N TYR A 32 -0.19 -18.79 8.06
CA TYR A 32 -0.80 -19.48 9.19
C TYR A 32 -1.68 -20.64 8.71
N ASP A 33 -2.37 -20.48 7.59
CA ASP A 33 -3.03 -21.55 6.86
C ASP A 33 -2.04 -22.20 5.88
N LYS A 34 -1.31 -23.20 6.38
CA LYS A 34 -0.36 -23.96 5.55
C LYS A 34 -1.00 -24.55 4.30
N GLY A 35 -2.28 -24.96 4.38
CA GLY A 35 -3.02 -25.51 3.23
C GLY A 35 -3.18 -24.52 2.09
N LYS A 36 -3.43 -23.24 2.39
CA LYS A 36 -3.41 -22.16 1.37
C LYS A 36 -2.04 -22.01 0.74
N ALA A 37 -0.98 -21.96 1.54
CA ALA A 37 0.39 -21.86 1.03
C ALA A 37 0.75 -23.06 0.12
N GLU A 38 0.40 -24.28 0.51
CA GLU A 38 0.58 -25.50 -0.29
C GLU A 38 -0.21 -25.46 -1.60
N SER A 39 -1.45 -24.97 -1.56
CA SER A 39 -2.30 -24.83 -2.74
C SER A 39 -1.70 -23.87 -3.75
N LEU A 40 -1.20 -22.69 -3.30
CA LEU A 40 -0.53 -21.72 -4.15
C LEU A 40 0.79 -22.27 -4.69
N ALA A 41 1.61 -22.89 -3.85
CA ALA A 41 2.88 -23.51 -4.30
C ALA A 41 2.65 -24.56 -5.39
N LYS A 42 1.57 -25.33 -5.29
CA LYS A 42 1.15 -26.31 -6.31
C LYS A 42 0.63 -25.63 -7.59
N ALA A 43 -0.21 -24.61 -7.46
CA ALA A 43 -0.83 -23.89 -8.59
C ALA A 43 0.21 -23.18 -9.47
N TYR A 44 1.25 -22.61 -8.86
CA TYR A 44 2.31 -21.85 -9.55
C TYR A 44 3.59 -22.65 -9.80
N LYS A 45 3.57 -23.97 -9.60
CA LYS A 45 4.73 -24.85 -9.81
C LYS A 45 5.22 -24.77 -11.26
N THR A 46 6.52 -24.52 -11.44
CA THR A 46 7.20 -24.55 -12.73
C THR A 46 8.44 -25.47 -12.68
N ARG A 47 9.10 -25.69 -13.84
CA ARG A 47 10.38 -26.43 -13.88
C ARG A 47 11.58 -25.54 -13.52
N GLU A 48 11.42 -24.23 -13.62
CA GLU A 48 12.52 -23.26 -13.51
C GLU A 48 12.61 -22.63 -12.11
N VAL A 49 11.51 -22.63 -11.34
CA VAL A 49 11.38 -22.01 -10.03
C VAL A 49 11.07 -23.06 -8.97
N GLN A 50 11.88 -23.15 -7.95
CA GLN A 50 11.61 -23.99 -6.78
C GLN A 50 10.69 -23.24 -5.83
N ILE A 51 9.49 -23.77 -5.61
CA ILE A 51 8.50 -23.20 -4.67
C ILE A 51 8.23 -24.21 -3.58
N SER A 52 8.34 -23.80 -2.32
CA SER A 52 7.95 -24.59 -1.15
C SER A 52 6.95 -23.83 -0.29
N ALA A 53 6.16 -24.55 0.49
CA ALA A 53 5.16 -24.00 1.40
C ALA A 53 5.54 -24.32 2.84
N GLU A 54 5.44 -23.33 3.72
CA GLU A 54 5.75 -23.47 5.15
C GLU A 54 4.59 -22.91 6.00
N PHE A 55 4.50 -23.40 7.23
CA PHE A 55 3.64 -22.81 8.25
C PHE A 55 4.40 -21.66 8.91
N VAL A 56 3.70 -20.55 9.18
CA VAL A 56 4.20 -19.45 10.00
C VAL A 56 3.09 -18.88 10.87
N ASP A 57 3.38 -18.67 12.17
CA ASP A 57 2.54 -17.89 13.06
C ASP A 57 3.21 -16.54 13.32
N ALA A 58 2.56 -15.46 12.91
CA ALA A 58 3.07 -14.10 13.08
C ALA A 58 3.07 -13.64 14.55
N ASN A 59 2.39 -14.35 15.44
CA ASN A 59 2.46 -14.13 16.88
C ASN A 59 3.60 -14.91 17.56
N ASP A 60 4.20 -15.86 16.85
CA ASP A 60 5.36 -16.61 17.36
C ASP A 60 6.64 -16.13 16.67
N ARG A 61 7.44 -15.37 17.43
CA ARG A 61 8.73 -14.84 16.97
C ARG A 61 9.68 -15.94 16.49
N ALA A 62 9.70 -17.09 17.14
CA ALA A 62 10.56 -18.20 16.75
C ALA A 62 10.10 -18.82 15.41
N SER A 63 8.78 -18.92 15.20
CA SER A 63 8.18 -19.33 13.94
C SER A 63 8.59 -18.40 12.79
N LEU A 64 8.46 -17.09 12.99
CA LEU A 64 8.87 -16.07 12.02
C LEU A 64 10.37 -16.16 11.69
N THR A 65 11.23 -16.11 12.71
CA THR A 65 12.69 -16.13 12.54
C THR A 65 13.14 -17.40 11.83
N LYS A 66 12.54 -18.55 12.17
CA LYS A 66 12.86 -19.85 11.55
C LYS A 66 12.57 -19.86 10.06
N VAL A 67 11.41 -19.38 9.62
CA VAL A 67 11.03 -19.40 8.20
C VAL A 67 11.87 -18.43 7.37
N MET A 68 12.36 -17.35 7.97
CA MET A 68 13.19 -16.33 7.32
C MET A 68 14.65 -16.78 7.12
N GLN A 69 15.13 -17.77 7.87
CA GLN A 69 16.55 -18.18 7.85
C GLN A 69 17.04 -18.51 6.44
N GLY A 70 18.20 -17.94 6.09
CA GLY A 70 18.88 -18.16 4.82
C GLY A 70 18.13 -17.59 3.60
N ALA A 71 17.12 -16.74 3.80
CA ALA A 71 16.56 -15.94 2.72
C ALA A 71 17.49 -14.77 2.37
N ASN A 72 17.43 -14.31 1.13
CA ASN A 72 18.03 -13.04 0.74
C ASN A 72 17.14 -11.86 1.15
N VAL A 73 15.81 -12.05 1.04
CA VAL A 73 14.82 -11.04 1.43
C VAL A 73 13.51 -11.71 1.86
N VAL A 74 12.83 -11.08 2.78
CA VAL A 74 11.44 -11.38 3.17
C VAL A 74 10.53 -10.36 2.50
N ALA A 75 9.52 -10.84 1.76
CA ALA A 75 8.42 -10.04 1.22
C ALA A 75 7.16 -10.32 2.03
N SER A 76 6.64 -9.33 2.78
CA SER A 76 5.50 -9.53 3.68
C SER A 76 4.22 -8.90 3.14
N ALA A 77 3.18 -9.72 3.05
CA ALA A 77 1.80 -9.34 2.79
C ALA A 77 0.87 -9.80 3.94
N ILE A 78 1.44 -9.98 5.14
CA ILE A 78 0.65 -10.33 6.33
C ILE A 78 0.01 -9.06 6.90
N GLY A 79 -1.29 -9.03 6.95
CA GLY A 79 -2.10 -7.99 7.61
C GLY A 79 -3.05 -8.56 8.66
N PRO A 80 -3.67 -7.70 9.51
CA PRO A 80 -3.56 -6.25 9.48
C PRO A 80 -2.20 -5.75 10.02
N PHE A 81 -1.66 -4.69 9.42
CA PHE A 81 -0.34 -4.16 9.79
C PHE A 81 -0.32 -3.59 11.20
N SER A 82 -1.45 -3.07 11.69
CA SER A 82 -1.62 -2.62 13.09
C SER A 82 -1.32 -3.72 14.11
N GLU A 83 -1.43 -4.99 13.73
CA GLU A 83 -1.17 -6.12 14.62
C GLU A 83 0.19 -6.80 14.32
N TYR A 84 0.53 -6.96 13.05
CA TYR A 84 1.64 -7.83 12.63
C TYR A 84 2.85 -7.08 12.08
N GLY A 85 2.72 -5.86 11.53
CA GLY A 85 3.81 -5.17 10.83
C GLY A 85 5.10 -5.12 11.64
N VAL A 86 5.07 -4.48 12.80
CA VAL A 86 6.24 -4.37 13.70
C VAL A 86 6.79 -5.73 14.16
N LYS A 87 5.91 -6.72 14.40
CA LYS A 87 6.34 -8.07 14.83
C LYS A 87 7.17 -8.75 13.75
N VAL A 88 6.69 -8.69 12.50
CA VAL A 88 7.35 -9.31 11.35
C VAL A 88 8.67 -8.62 11.04
N LEU A 89 8.70 -7.28 11.02
CA LEU A 89 9.93 -6.51 10.82
C LEU A 89 10.98 -6.78 11.91
N LYS A 90 10.59 -6.84 13.19
CA LYS A 90 11.50 -7.21 14.28
C LYS A 90 12.09 -8.61 14.13
N ALA A 91 11.29 -9.56 13.63
CA ALA A 91 11.79 -10.91 13.36
C ALA A 91 12.79 -10.92 12.18
N ALA A 92 12.59 -10.10 11.14
CA ALA A 92 13.53 -9.93 10.04
C ALA A 92 14.86 -9.31 10.49
N ILE A 93 14.80 -8.27 11.35
CA ILE A 93 15.98 -7.65 11.97
C ILE A 93 16.78 -8.68 12.79
N GLU A 94 16.11 -9.49 13.59
CA GLU A 94 16.75 -10.55 14.38
C GLU A 94 17.39 -11.63 13.51
N ALA A 95 16.67 -12.04 12.44
CA ALA A 95 17.16 -13.01 11.47
C ALA A 95 18.28 -12.45 10.58
N ARG A 96 18.52 -11.14 10.61
CA ARG A 96 19.43 -10.38 9.71
C ARG A 96 19.14 -10.64 8.25
N VAL A 97 17.87 -10.54 7.89
CA VAL A 97 17.38 -10.72 6.51
C VAL A 97 16.73 -9.44 6.04
N ASP A 98 17.06 -9.00 4.84
CA ASP A 98 16.43 -7.83 4.22
C ASP A 98 14.91 -8.03 4.14
N PHE A 99 14.15 -6.92 4.15
CA PHE A 99 12.71 -6.94 4.33
C PHE A 99 11.99 -5.98 3.40
N VAL A 100 10.83 -6.36 2.90
CA VAL A 100 9.91 -5.49 2.16
C VAL A 100 8.47 -5.82 2.54
N ASP A 101 7.63 -4.81 2.76
CA ASP A 101 6.19 -5.01 2.98
C ASP A 101 5.32 -4.03 2.19
N ILE A 102 4.01 -4.13 2.38
CA ILE A 102 3.00 -3.28 1.77
C ILE A 102 2.17 -2.51 2.81
N CYS A 103 2.76 -2.15 3.95
CA CYS A 103 2.09 -1.41 5.02
C CYS A 103 1.48 -0.12 4.49
N ASP A 104 0.16 0.05 4.68
CA ASP A 104 -0.62 1.19 4.23
C ASP A 104 -1.30 1.96 5.38
N ASP A 105 -1.04 1.54 6.62
CA ASP A 105 -1.59 2.17 7.82
C ASP A 105 -0.63 3.22 8.40
N PRO A 106 -1.09 4.44 8.76
CA PRO A 106 -0.24 5.53 9.25
C PRO A 106 0.58 5.19 10.50
N GLN A 107 -0.08 4.70 11.58
CA GLN A 107 0.61 4.44 12.84
C GLN A 107 1.61 3.29 12.75
N PRO A 108 1.28 2.12 12.15
CA PRO A 108 2.26 1.05 11.91
C PRO A 108 3.48 1.51 11.13
N THR A 109 3.29 2.35 10.11
CA THR A 109 4.40 2.93 9.34
C THR A 109 5.35 3.73 10.23
N ILE A 110 4.84 4.55 11.15
CA ILE A 110 5.68 5.29 12.11
C ILE A 110 6.42 4.33 13.04
N ASP A 111 5.72 3.31 13.55
CA ASP A 111 6.29 2.33 14.47
C ASP A 111 7.41 1.51 13.80
N GLU A 112 7.24 1.17 12.53
CA GLU A 112 8.27 0.49 11.72
C GLU A 112 9.46 1.41 11.42
N LEU A 113 9.23 2.68 11.06
CA LEU A 113 10.30 3.66 10.87
C LEU A 113 11.13 3.88 12.12
N ASN A 114 10.56 3.76 13.31
CA ASN A 114 11.28 3.86 14.59
C ASN A 114 12.31 2.73 14.77
N LEU A 115 12.21 1.64 14.02
CA LEU A 115 13.18 0.53 14.02
C LEU A 115 14.39 0.78 13.11
N HIS A 116 14.50 1.96 12.48
CA HIS A 116 15.56 2.29 11.53
C HIS A 116 16.97 1.99 12.07
N ASN A 117 17.27 2.43 13.28
CA ASN A 117 18.58 2.24 13.87
C ASN A 117 18.88 0.77 14.21
N GLU A 118 17.86 0.01 14.65
CA GLU A 118 17.98 -1.42 14.91
C GLU A 118 18.27 -2.19 13.61
N ALA A 119 17.52 -1.89 12.54
CA ALA A 119 17.74 -2.47 11.22
C ALA A 119 19.13 -2.12 10.66
N LYS A 120 19.57 -0.87 10.82
CA LYS A 120 20.91 -0.42 10.43
C LYS A 120 22.02 -1.15 11.18
N GLN A 121 21.87 -1.37 12.49
CA GLN A 121 22.82 -2.14 13.30
C GLN A 121 22.85 -3.64 12.92
N ALA A 122 21.72 -4.18 12.46
CA ALA A 122 21.61 -5.54 11.96
C ALA A 122 22.16 -5.70 10.53
N ASP A 123 22.56 -4.60 9.87
CA ASP A 123 23.03 -4.52 8.49
C ASP A 123 21.99 -5.00 7.46
N ILE A 124 20.71 -4.70 7.69
CA ILE A 124 19.62 -5.01 6.78
C ILE A 124 19.02 -3.78 6.13
N THR A 125 18.47 -3.96 4.95
CA THR A 125 17.61 -3.03 4.23
C THR A 125 16.16 -3.43 4.45
N ALA A 126 15.34 -2.54 4.98
CA ALA A 126 13.92 -2.75 5.13
C ALA A 126 13.15 -1.65 4.39
N ILE A 127 12.28 -2.03 3.45
CA ILE A 127 11.40 -1.11 2.71
C ILE A 127 9.98 -1.37 3.16
N ILE A 128 9.36 -0.37 3.75
CA ILE A 128 7.98 -0.45 4.23
C ILE A 128 7.04 0.29 3.29
N GLY A 129 5.82 -0.22 3.13
CA GLY A 129 4.85 0.41 2.25
C GLY A 129 5.15 0.29 0.76
N MET A 130 5.76 -0.81 0.31
CA MET A 130 6.07 -1.05 -1.11
C MET A 130 4.88 -1.65 -1.85
N GLY A 131 3.76 -0.94 -1.83
CA GLY A 131 2.52 -1.29 -2.50
C GLY A 131 2.21 -0.38 -3.70
N ASN A 132 0.92 -0.17 -3.93
CA ASN A 132 0.45 0.76 -4.97
C ASN A 132 0.35 2.20 -4.44
N ASN A 133 -0.34 2.38 -3.31
CA ASN A 133 -0.40 3.56 -2.44
C ASN A 133 -0.45 3.04 -1.00
N PRO A 134 0.63 3.26 -0.22
CA PRO A 134 1.96 3.77 -0.59
C PRO A 134 2.72 2.83 -1.54
N GLY A 135 3.85 3.29 -2.05
CA GLY A 135 4.74 2.54 -2.92
C GLY A 135 4.94 3.23 -4.26
N VAL A 136 4.29 2.73 -5.31
CA VAL A 136 4.37 3.34 -6.65
C VAL A 136 3.96 4.81 -6.63
N GLY A 137 2.99 5.19 -5.78
CA GLY A 137 2.58 6.59 -5.60
C GLY A 137 3.70 7.48 -5.07
N ASN A 138 4.43 7.00 -4.06
CA ASN A 138 5.58 7.70 -3.48
C ASN A 138 6.70 7.90 -4.51
N LEU A 139 6.95 6.88 -5.35
CA LEU A 139 7.95 6.97 -6.42
C LEU A 139 7.52 7.93 -7.53
N CYS A 140 6.23 8.01 -7.86
CA CYS A 140 5.70 9.06 -8.75
C CYS A 140 5.89 10.46 -8.15
N ALA A 141 5.65 10.63 -6.84
CA ALA A 141 5.85 11.88 -6.13
C ALA A 141 7.32 12.30 -6.17
N LYS A 142 8.26 11.39 -5.85
CA LYS A 142 9.71 11.63 -5.92
C LYS A 142 10.14 11.99 -7.34
N TYR A 143 9.68 11.26 -8.34
CA TYR A 143 10.02 11.51 -9.74
C TYR A 143 9.52 12.87 -10.24
N GLY A 144 8.31 13.27 -9.84
CA GLY A 144 7.79 14.60 -10.16
C GLY A 144 8.53 15.70 -9.44
N ALA A 145 8.87 15.50 -8.17
CA ALA A 145 9.64 16.46 -7.37
C ALA A 145 11.04 16.70 -7.94
N GLN A 146 11.73 15.65 -8.41
CA GLN A 146 13.04 15.75 -9.06
C GLN A 146 13.06 16.61 -10.33
N LYS A 147 11.91 16.89 -10.92
CA LYS A 147 11.76 17.70 -12.15
C LYS A 147 11.46 19.16 -11.88
N LEU A 148 11.23 19.54 -10.63
CA LEU A 148 10.88 20.89 -10.21
C LEU A 148 12.05 21.53 -9.44
N ASP A 149 12.17 22.85 -9.53
CA ASP A 149 13.15 23.64 -8.73
C ASP A 149 12.65 23.86 -7.30
N GLU A 150 11.33 24.00 -7.13
CA GLU A 150 10.63 24.16 -5.85
C GLU A 150 9.37 23.31 -5.88
N VAL A 151 9.15 22.50 -4.84
CA VAL A 151 7.93 21.71 -4.69
C VAL A 151 7.01 22.37 -3.66
N GLU A 152 5.80 22.69 -4.07
CA GLU A 152 4.81 23.34 -3.21
C GLU A 152 3.77 22.37 -2.67
N GLU A 153 3.19 21.54 -3.53
CA GLU A 153 2.14 20.59 -3.16
C GLU A 153 2.37 19.21 -3.77
N ILE A 154 2.18 18.16 -2.98
CA ILE A 154 2.06 16.79 -3.45
C ILE A 154 0.71 16.24 -2.99
N LYS A 155 -0.12 15.82 -3.93
CA LYS A 155 -1.43 15.21 -3.66
C LYS A 155 -1.45 13.80 -4.22
N LEU A 156 -1.70 12.82 -3.36
CA LEU A 156 -1.92 11.44 -3.75
C LEU A 156 -3.42 11.14 -3.69
N ILE A 157 -3.92 10.48 -4.72
CA ILE A 157 -5.33 10.17 -4.84
C ILE A 157 -5.46 8.70 -5.24
N TRP A 158 -6.28 7.97 -4.52
CA TRP A 158 -6.63 6.60 -4.85
C TRP A 158 -8.15 6.45 -4.95
N VAL A 159 -8.60 5.63 -5.89
CA VAL A 159 -10.02 5.30 -6.08
C VAL A 159 -10.15 3.80 -6.26
N HIS A 160 -10.97 3.19 -5.43
CA HIS A 160 -11.20 1.75 -5.46
C HIS A 160 -12.68 1.42 -5.66
N PRO A 161 -13.00 0.28 -6.30
CA PRO A 161 -14.35 -0.26 -6.33
C PRO A 161 -14.87 -0.57 -4.92
N ALA A 162 -16.14 -0.28 -4.68
CA ALA A 162 -16.83 -0.59 -3.41
C ALA A 162 -16.82 -2.10 -3.08
N ILE A 163 -16.72 -2.94 -4.10
CA ILE A 163 -16.58 -4.39 -3.95
C ILE A 163 -15.19 -4.77 -4.47
N SER A 164 -14.31 -5.12 -3.55
CA SER A 164 -12.99 -5.65 -3.83
C SER A 164 -12.85 -7.04 -3.20
N ARG A 165 -12.21 -7.98 -3.90
CA ARG A 165 -11.96 -9.34 -3.39
C ARG A 165 -10.69 -9.42 -2.53
N THR A 166 -10.38 -8.38 -1.78
CA THR A 166 -9.09 -8.24 -1.09
C THR A 166 -9.06 -8.84 0.32
N GLY A 167 -10.21 -9.27 0.87
CA GLY A 167 -10.29 -9.92 2.20
C GLY A 167 -10.41 -8.93 3.38
N GLY A 168 -10.59 -9.49 4.59
CA GLY A 168 -10.93 -8.73 5.80
C GLY A 168 -9.92 -7.67 6.21
N ALA A 169 -8.63 -7.91 6.01
CA ALA A 169 -7.59 -6.92 6.31
C ALA A 169 -7.74 -5.64 5.47
N ALA A 170 -8.05 -5.76 4.18
CA ALA A 170 -8.29 -4.60 3.32
C ALA A 170 -9.61 -3.89 3.62
N THR A 171 -10.64 -4.63 4.05
CA THR A 171 -11.91 -4.03 4.53
C THR A 171 -11.66 -3.25 5.82
N LEU A 172 -10.87 -3.80 6.74
CA LEU A 172 -10.48 -3.12 7.98
C LEU A 172 -9.68 -1.85 7.70
N HIS A 173 -8.69 -1.92 6.80
CA HIS A 173 -7.93 -0.76 6.35
C HIS A 173 -8.86 0.32 5.75
N ALA A 174 -9.77 -0.04 4.82
CA ALA A 174 -10.68 0.93 4.19
C ALA A 174 -11.57 1.64 5.21
N ILE A 175 -12.07 0.94 6.25
CA ILE A 175 -12.83 1.54 7.34
C ILE A 175 -11.92 2.49 8.13
N GLY A 176 -10.70 2.07 8.48
CA GLY A 176 -9.73 2.89 9.20
C GLY A 176 -9.35 4.15 8.44
N ALA A 177 -9.14 4.04 7.14
CA ALA A 177 -8.75 5.16 6.29
C ALA A 177 -9.80 6.29 6.22
N PHE A 178 -11.06 6.00 6.50
CA PHE A 178 -12.15 6.99 6.53
C PHE A 178 -12.76 7.18 7.93
N SER A 179 -12.04 6.84 8.99
CA SER A 179 -12.50 6.99 10.38
C SER A 179 -11.54 7.83 11.22
N GLY A 180 -12.07 8.65 12.13
CA GLY A 180 -11.28 9.48 13.04
C GLY A 180 -10.51 10.60 12.35
N ASP A 181 -9.37 10.97 12.92
CA ASP A 181 -8.45 11.95 12.34
C ASP A 181 -7.32 11.24 11.59
N VAL A 182 -6.89 11.84 10.48
CA VAL A 182 -5.89 11.27 9.56
C VAL A 182 -4.77 12.25 9.28
N PRO A 183 -3.53 11.78 9.01
CA PRO A 183 -2.39 12.65 8.82
C PRO A 183 -2.48 13.45 7.52
N SER A 184 -2.04 14.68 7.60
CA SER A 184 -1.78 15.59 6.50
C SER A 184 -0.51 16.40 6.80
N TYR A 185 0.12 16.95 5.77
CA TYR A 185 1.25 17.86 5.94
C TYR A 185 0.89 19.21 5.31
N ARG A 186 0.86 20.27 6.11
CA ARG A 186 0.41 21.60 5.68
C ARG A 186 1.38 22.66 6.12
N GLN A 187 1.80 23.50 5.17
CA GLN A 187 2.70 24.63 5.40
C GLN A 187 3.98 24.24 6.19
N GLY A 188 4.55 23.07 5.88
CA GLY A 188 5.74 22.57 6.52
C GLY A 188 5.53 21.87 7.88
N HIS A 189 4.29 21.58 8.28
CA HIS A 189 3.97 20.94 9.57
C HIS A 189 3.02 19.75 9.41
N TRP A 190 3.23 18.69 10.20
CA TRP A 190 2.26 17.61 10.33
C TRP A 190 1.05 18.08 11.12
N VAL A 191 -0.12 17.78 10.61
CA VAL A 191 -1.42 18.08 11.21
C VAL A 191 -2.35 16.88 11.03
N ASP A 192 -3.29 16.74 11.95
CA ASP A 192 -4.39 15.79 11.79
C ASP A 192 -5.61 16.51 11.23
N VAL A 193 -6.32 15.86 10.32
CA VAL A 193 -7.54 16.37 9.70
C VAL A 193 -8.64 15.31 9.79
N PRO A 194 -9.92 15.68 9.90
CA PRO A 194 -10.98 14.68 9.94
C PRO A 194 -11.00 13.83 8.67
N ALA A 195 -11.02 12.51 8.82
CA ALA A 195 -11.22 11.59 7.70
C ALA A 195 -12.57 11.84 7.02
N GLY A 196 -12.66 11.65 5.71
CA GLY A 196 -13.86 11.94 4.95
C GLY A 196 -14.16 13.45 4.76
N SER A 197 -13.28 14.35 5.24
CA SER A 197 -13.41 15.80 5.04
C SER A 197 -12.81 16.28 3.71
N ASP A 198 -12.98 17.57 3.42
CA ASP A 198 -12.40 18.28 2.27
C ASP A 198 -12.68 17.57 0.93
N LYS A 199 -13.98 17.39 0.66
CA LYS A 199 -14.48 16.79 -0.58
C LYS A 199 -13.99 17.54 -1.82
N GLU A 200 -13.38 16.81 -2.75
CA GLU A 200 -13.06 17.29 -4.09
C GLU A 200 -13.70 16.38 -5.15
N VAL A 201 -14.04 16.96 -6.29
CA VAL A 201 -14.45 16.21 -7.47
C VAL A 201 -13.27 16.18 -8.45
N ILE A 202 -12.74 15.00 -8.69
CA ILE A 202 -11.62 14.80 -9.62
C ILE A 202 -12.13 14.15 -10.88
N GLU A 203 -11.76 14.72 -12.02
CA GLU A 203 -12.04 14.13 -13.32
C GLU A 203 -10.87 13.27 -13.78
N PHE A 204 -11.13 11.99 -13.93
CA PHE A 204 -10.19 11.01 -14.46
C PHE A 204 -10.51 10.72 -15.93
N PRO A 205 -9.55 10.18 -16.69
CA PRO A 205 -9.84 9.64 -18.02
C PRO A 205 -10.89 8.53 -18.00
N GLU A 206 -11.61 8.38 -19.13
CA GLU A 206 -12.52 7.24 -19.30
C GLU A 206 -11.77 5.90 -19.10
N PRO A 207 -12.40 4.89 -18.52
CA PRO A 207 -13.83 4.75 -18.16
C PRO A 207 -14.19 5.23 -16.75
N VAL A 208 -13.32 5.91 -16.01
CA VAL A 208 -13.51 6.28 -14.60
C VAL A 208 -14.39 7.53 -14.45
N GLY A 209 -14.13 8.58 -15.24
CA GLY A 209 -14.88 9.84 -15.19
C GLY A 209 -14.71 10.63 -13.91
N LYS A 210 -15.79 11.29 -13.44
CA LYS A 210 -15.78 12.15 -12.25
C LYS A 210 -16.00 11.34 -10.97
N VAL A 211 -15.09 11.49 -10.01
CA VAL A 211 -15.15 10.81 -8.71
C VAL A 211 -15.00 11.81 -7.59
N GLU A 212 -15.79 11.67 -6.54
CA GLU A 212 -15.61 12.39 -5.27
C GLU A 212 -14.52 11.72 -4.45
N VAL A 213 -13.56 12.51 -3.96
CA VAL A 213 -12.48 12.07 -3.11
C VAL A 213 -12.41 12.91 -1.84
N PHE A 214 -11.93 12.31 -0.75
CA PHE A 214 -11.95 12.87 0.59
C PHE A 214 -10.63 12.60 1.29
N HIS A 215 -10.26 13.37 2.32
CA HIS A 215 -9.12 13.03 3.15
C HIS A 215 -9.22 11.60 3.68
N SER A 216 -8.15 10.86 3.53
CA SER A 216 -8.06 9.45 3.93
C SER A 216 -6.76 9.17 4.67
N GLY A 217 -6.82 8.25 5.63
CA GLY A 217 -5.70 7.82 6.44
C GLY A 217 -4.75 6.93 5.64
N HIS A 218 -3.65 7.55 5.20
CA HIS A 218 -2.55 6.88 4.51
C HIS A 218 -1.21 7.46 4.99
N PRO A 219 -0.09 6.71 4.90
CA PRO A 219 1.19 7.13 5.47
C PRO A 219 1.96 8.14 4.62
N GLU A 220 1.63 8.38 3.36
CA GLU A 220 2.42 9.25 2.48
C GLU A 220 2.61 10.67 3.02
N PRO A 221 1.62 11.32 3.68
CA PRO A 221 1.86 12.61 4.33
C PRO A 221 2.87 12.57 5.49
N LEU A 222 3.10 11.38 6.06
CA LEU A 222 4.07 11.18 7.15
C LEU A 222 5.47 10.87 6.62
N THR A 223 5.59 10.27 5.43
CA THR A 223 6.85 9.77 4.88
C THR A 223 7.48 10.73 3.86
N ILE A 224 6.71 11.22 2.91
CA ILE A 224 7.18 12.07 1.81
C ILE A 224 7.95 13.31 2.31
N PRO A 225 7.46 14.08 3.31
CA PRO A 225 8.17 15.28 3.77
C PRO A 225 9.53 15.01 4.43
N ARG A 226 9.82 13.77 4.77
CA ARG A 226 11.12 13.36 5.35
C ARG A 226 12.24 13.30 4.29
N TYR A 227 11.86 13.14 3.01
CA TYR A 227 12.79 12.91 1.90
C TYR A 227 12.64 13.94 0.77
N ILE A 228 11.52 14.64 0.71
CA ILE A 228 11.20 15.64 -0.31
C ILE A 228 10.86 16.95 0.41
N SER A 229 11.61 18.02 0.11
CA SER A 229 11.28 19.35 0.61
C SER A 229 10.01 19.85 -0.08
N VAL A 230 8.92 19.97 0.66
CA VAL A 230 7.60 20.32 0.16
C VAL A 230 6.82 21.11 1.22
N LYS A 231 5.86 21.97 0.80
CA LYS A 231 5.02 22.72 1.74
C LYS A 231 3.79 21.93 2.19
N ASP A 232 3.15 21.23 1.26
CA ASP A 232 1.87 20.54 1.51
C ASP A 232 1.88 19.12 0.92
N VAL A 233 1.48 18.12 1.72
CA VAL A 233 1.25 16.74 1.27
C VAL A 233 -0.09 16.25 1.79
N SER A 234 -0.93 15.74 0.90
CA SER A 234 -2.22 15.15 1.27
C SER A 234 -2.46 13.83 0.55
N CYS A 235 -3.20 12.94 1.23
CA CYS A 235 -3.73 11.73 0.62
C CYS A 235 -5.26 11.78 0.64
N LYS A 236 -5.89 11.52 -0.51
CA LYS A 236 -7.35 11.47 -0.66
C LYS A 236 -7.79 10.15 -1.26
N GLY A 237 -8.84 9.60 -0.69
CA GLY A 237 -9.46 8.36 -1.15
C GLY A 237 -10.84 8.58 -1.76
N GLY A 238 -11.21 7.75 -2.70
CA GLY A 238 -12.55 7.69 -3.28
C GLY A 238 -13.02 6.25 -3.51
N ILE A 239 -14.32 6.08 -3.58
CA ILE A 239 -14.96 4.77 -3.82
C ILE A 239 -15.91 4.92 -5.00
N VAL A 240 -15.88 3.93 -5.90
CA VAL A 240 -16.80 3.87 -7.03
C VAL A 240 -17.70 2.62 -6.93
N PRO A 241 -18.98 2.72 -7.34
CA PRO A 241 -19.63 3.93 -7.87
C PRO A 241 -19.75 5.03 -6.79
N VAL A 242 -19.82 6.28 -7.20
CA VAL A 242 -19.77 7.45 -6.29
C VAL A 242 -20.81 7.39 -5.19
N TRP A 243 -22.04 6.93 -5.48
CA TRP A 243 -23.09 6.77 -4.48
C TRP A 243 -22.69 5.81 -3.34
N ALA A 244 -21.97 4.72 -3.66
CA ALA A 244 -21.52 3.76 -2.64
C ALA A 244 -20.46 4.38 -1.72
N GLY A 245 -19.56 5.19 -2.28
CA GLY A 245 -18.58 5.94 -1.50
C GLY A 245 -19.23 6.95 -0.55
N GLN A 246 -20.24 7.70 -1.03
CA GLN A 246 -20.99 8.64 -0.21
C GLN A 246 -21.69 7.94 0.96
N GLU A 247 -22.36 6.83 0.72
CA GLU A 247 -23.03 6.06 1.78
C GLU A 247 -22.00 5.45 2.76
N PHE A 248 -20.90 4.92 2.27
CA PHE A 248 -19.85 4.37 3.12
C PHE A 248 -19.29 5.41 4.10
N ILE A 249 -18.92 6.59 3.61
CA ILE A 249 -18.40 7.69 4.46
C ILE A 249 -19.48 8.16 5.44
N ARG A 250 -20.75 8.26 5.00
CA ARG A 250 -21.86 8.64 5.86
C ARG A 250 -22.05 7.63 7.01
N PHE A 251 -22.03 6.34 6.73
CA PHE A 251 -22.16 5.32 7.77
C PHE A 251 -20.99 5.35 8.77
N LEU A 252 -19.77 5.58 8.29
CA LEU A 252 -18.63 5.73 9.18
C LEU A 252 -18.74 6.97 10.08
N SER A 253 -19.27 8.09 9.56
CA SER A 253 -19.53 9.29 10.35
C SER A 253 -20.58 9.10 11.45
N TYR A 254 -21.41 8.05 11.40
CA TYR A 254 -22.35 7.65 12.46
C TYR A 254 -21.73 6.70 13.51
N GLY A 255 -20.41 6.50 13.47
CA GLY A 255 -19.69 5.69 14.45
C GLY A 255 -19.52 4.21 14.08
N LEU A 256 -19.89 3.78 12.85
CA LEU A 256 -19.66 2.40 12.43
C LEU A 256 -18.18 2.03 12.25
N GLY A 257 -17.29 3.04 12.20
CA GLY A 257 -15.84 2.86 12.18
C GLY A 257 -15.16 2.95 13.56
N ASP A 258 -15.93 3.19 14.64
CA ASP A 258 -15.37 3.40 15.97
C ASP A 258 -14.78 2.12 16.57
N THR A 259 -13.73 2.31 17.36
CA THR A 259 -13.02 1.21 18.06
C THR A 259 -13.48 1.03 19.50
N GLU A 260 -14.15 2.04 20.08
CA GLU A 260 -14.68 1.96 21.44
C GLU A 260 -15.91 1.07 21.50
N PRO A 261 -15.94 0.06 22.40
CA PRO A 261 -17.07 -0.86 22.50
C PRO A 261 -18.36 -0.16 22.94
N ILE A 262 -19.47 -0.45 22.28
CA ILE A 262 -20.81 -0.07 22.71
C ILE A 262 -21.54 -1.29 23.29
N LYS A 263 -22.46 -1.06 24.26
CA LYS A 263 -23.26 -2.15 24.83
C LYS A 263 -24.50 -2.43 23.97
N VAL A 264 -24.58 -3.61 23.38
CA VAL A 264 -25.77 -4.09 22.67
C VAL A 264 -26.42 -5.17 23.53
N ARG A 265 -27.56 -4.89 24.15
CA ARG A 265 -28.25 -5.80 25.10
C ARG A 265 -27.31 -6.35 26.19
N GLY A 266 -26.40 -5.50 26.68
CA GLY A 266 -25.46 -5.86 27.75
C GLY A 266 -24.14 -6.50 27.26
N VAL A 267 -24.03 -6.88 26.01
CA VAL A 267 -22.82 -7.45 25.39
C VAL A 267 -21.98 -6.30 24.78
N PRO A 268 -20.66 -6.20 25.08
CA PRO A 268 -19.80 -5.25 24.42
C PRO A 268 -19.61 -5.65 22.96
N VAL A 269 -19.79 -4.70 22.05
CA VAL A 269 -19.59 -4.86 20.61
C VAL A 269 -18.75 -3.71 20.13
N VAL A 270 -17.65 -3.99 19.43
CA VAL A 270 -16.82 -2.98 18.76
C VAL A 270 -17.45 -2.67 17.39
N PRO A 271 -17.90 -1.43 17.14
CA PRO A 271 -18.59 -1.08 15.88
C PRO A 271 -17.79 -1.42 14.64
N ARG A 272 -16.48 -1.15 14.64
CA ARG A 272 -15.58 -1.45 13.51
C ARG A 272 -15.54 -2.94 13.18
N GLU A 273 -15.39 -3.81 14.17
CA GLU A 273 -15.34 -5.27 13.97
C GLU A 273 -16.66 -5.82 13.44
N PHE A 274 -17.76 -5.29 13.98
CA PHE A 274 -19.11 -5.62 13.47
C PHE A 274 -19.24 -5.19 12.01
N THR A 275 -18.80 -3.99 11.66
CA THR A 275 -18.89 -3.43 10.30
C THR A 275 -18.06 -4.24 9.31
N VAL A 276 -16.83 -4.64 9.66
CA VAL A 276 -16.01 -5.55 8.84
C VAL A 276 -16.78 -6.85 8.55
N SER A 277 -17.25 -7.50 9.59
CA SER A 277 -17.96 -8.78 9.46
C SER A 277 -19.24 -8.66 8.63
N LEU A 278 -19.98 -7.55 8.79
CA LEU A 278 -21.18 -7.25 8.01
C LEU A 278 -20.86 -7.06 6.52
N LEU A 279 -19.84 -6.25 6.20
CA LEU A 279 -19.43 -5.98 4.82
C LEU A 279 -18.92 -7.24 4.12
N GLU A 280 -18.12 -8.08 4.79
CA GLU A 280 -17.69 -9.36 4.26
C GLU A 280 -18.88 -10.28 3.96
N SER A 281 -19.84 -10.38 4.89
CA SER A 281 -21.08 -11.15 4.68
C SER A 281 -21.89 -10.61 3.50
N LEU A 282 -21.97 -9.28 3.32
CA LEU A 282 -22.66 -8.65 2.20
C LEU A 282 -21.98 -8.95 0.87
N ILE A 283 -20.66 -8.85 0.79
CA ILE A 283 -19.89 -9.16 -0.42
C ILE A 283 -20.14 -10.63 -0.86
N HIS A 284 -20.19 -11.55 0.09
CA HIS A 284 -20.48 -12.94 -0.20
C HIS A 284 -21.93 -13.20 -0.67
N ARG A 285 -22.91 -12.48 -0.09
CA ARG A 285 -24.35 -12.70 -0.39
C ARG A 285 -24.83 -12.03 -1.66
N VAL A 286 -24.39 -10.80 -1.90
CA VAL A 286 -24.98 -9.92 -2.93
C VAL A 286 -24.03 -9.72 -4.10
N GLY A 287 -22.73 -9.78 -3.86
CA GLY A 287 -21.70 -9.76 -4.90
C GLY A 287 -21.86 -8.63 -5.90
N LYS A 288 -21.70 -8.96 -7.18
CA LYS A 288 -21.73 -7.98 -8.28
C LYS A 288 -23.11 -7.34 -8.53
N ASP A 289 -24.18 -7.96 -8.05
CA ASP A 289 -25.54 -7.45 -8.27
C ASP A 289 -25.80 -6.13 -7.53
N MET A 290 -25.07 -5.88 -6.44
CA MET A 290 -25.17 -4.60 -5.69
C MET A 290 -24.76 -3.38 -6.49
N ILE A 291 -23.87 -3.51 -7.46
CA ILE A 291 -23.32 -2.42 -8.23
C ILE A 291 -23.85 -2.37 -9.67
N GLY A 292 -24.95 -3.09 -9.95
CA GLY A 292 -25.59 -3.08 -11.26
C GLY A 292 -24.78 -3.72 -12.39
N GLY A 293 -23.79 -4.56 -12.06
CA GLY A 293 -22.95 -5.25 -13.06
C GLY A 293 -21.91 -4.35 -13.74
N GLU A 294 -21.74 -3.12 -13.31
CA GLU A 294 -20.73 -2.20 -13.85
C GLU A 294 -19.32 -2.73 -13.65
N GLN A 295 -18.51 -2.63 -14.70
CA GLN A 295 -17.08 -2.94 -14.60
C GLN A 295 -16.35 -1.72 -14.03
N LEU A 296 -16.16 -1.73 -12.71
CA LEU A 296 -15.47 -0.65 -12.01
C LEU A 296 -13.95 -0.79 -12.16
N THR A 297 -13.29 0.33 -12.35
CA THR A 297 -11.85 0.41 -12.60
C THR A 297 -11.16 1.14 -11.45
N LYS A 298 -10.07 0.57 -10.95
CA LYS A 298 -9.17 1.24 -9.99
C LYS A 298 -8.42 2.36 -10.70
N VAL A 299 -8.21 3.46 -10.01
CA VAL A 299 -7.33 4.53 -10.47
C VAL A 299 -6.56 5.11 -9.30
N SER A 300 -5.31 5.47 -9.58
CA SER A 300 -4.50 6.28 -8.68
C SER A 300 -3.91 7.45 -9.45
N ARG A 301 -3.89 8.61 -8.83
CA ARG A 301 -3.29 9.83 -9.35
C ARG A 301 -2.34 10.43 -8.35
N VAL A 302 -1.18 10.86 -8.83
CA VAL A 302 -0.27 11.70 -8.05
C VAL A 302 -0.11 13.03 -8.78
N ILE A 303 -0.28 14.13 -8.06
CA ILE A 303 -0.11 15.49 -8.57
C ILE A 303 1.03 16.12 -7.78
N VAL A 304 2.06 16.58 -8.48
CA VAL A 304 3.19 17.31 -7.90
C VAL A 304 3.20 18.70 -8.52
N LYS A 305 2.99 19.72 -7.68
CA LYS A 305 2.97 21.12 -8.10
C LYS A 305 4.14 21.88 -7.51
N GLY A 306 4.63 22.86 -8.23
CA GLY A 306 5.69 23.73 -7.80
C GLY A 306 6.15 24.68 -8.89
N LYS A 307 7.44 25.00 -8.90
CA LYS A 307 8.03 25.88 -9.90
C LYS A 307 9.12 25.16 -10.68
N LYS A 308 9.18 25.45 -11.98
CA LYS A 308 10.24 25.06 -12.89
C LYS A 308 10.62 26.27 -13.76
N ASP A 309 11.90 26.65 -13.75
CA ASP A 309 12.39 27.83 -14.46
C ASP A 309 11.56 29.10 -14.11
N GLY A 310 11.18 29.24 -12.85
CA GLY A 310 10.38 30.34 -12.31
C GLY A 310 8.88 30.29 -12.69
N LYS A 311 8.42 29.29 -13.41
CA LYS A 311 7.01 29.14 -13.86
C LYS A 311 6.27 28.11 -12.99
N ALA A 312 5.00 28.39 -12.66
CA ALA A 312 4.15 27.43 -11.99
C ALA A 312 3.96 26.22 -12.91
N THR A 313 4.36 25.05 -12.41
CA THR A 313 4.39 23.81 -13.18
C THR A 313 3.83 22.68 -12.35
N SER A 314 3.03 21.81 -12.95
CA SER A 314 2.53 20.60 -12.32
C SER A 314 2.82 19.37 -13.16
N TYR A 315 3.17 18.27 -12.48
CA TYR A 315 3.24 16.94 -13.05
C TYR A 315 2.11 16.08 -12.47
N THR A 316 1.37 15.43 -13.34
CA THR A 316 0.29 14.50 -12.97
C THR A 316 0.61 13.11 -13.50
N TYR A 317 0.58 12.12 -12.60
CA TYR A 317 0.84 10.72 -12.90
C TYR A 317 -0.44 9.92 -12.68
N ASP A 318 -0.98 9.31 -13.73
CA ASP A 318 -2.16 8.47 -13.67
C ASP A 318 -1.81 6.99 -13.88
N ARG A 319 -2.40 6.14 -13.05
CA ARG A 319 -2.37 4.68 -13.15
C ARG A 319 -3.81 4.19 -13.14
N ILE A 320 -4.26 3.66 -14.28
CA ILE A 320 -5.64 3.25 -14.49
C ILE A 320 -5.65 1.77 -14.85
N GLY A 321 -6.54 1.01 -14.23
CA GLY A 321 -6.72 -0.41 -14.50
C GLY A 321 -6.67 -1.27 -13.25
N ASN A 322 -7.23 -2.46 -13.37
CA ASN A 322 -7.30 -3.42 -12.26
C ASN A 322 -6.02 -4.27 -12.13
N ASP A 323 -5.05 -4.10 -13.03
CA ASP A 323 -3.76 -4.81 -13.00
C ASP A 323 -2.76 -4.16 -12.04
N TRP A 324 -3.06 -2.96 -11.53
CA TRP A 324 -2.27 -2.24 -10.55
C TRP A 324 -2.53 -2.79 -9.15
N GLU A 325 -1.81 -3.83 -8.78
CA GLU A 325 -1.95 -4.48 -7.48
C GLU A 325 -0.68 -4.34 -6.64
N ALA A 326 -0.86 -4.18 -5.32
CA ALA A 326 0.24 -3.99 -4.39
C ALA A 326 1.24 -5.16 -4.39
N GLY A 327 0.77 -6.39 -4.63
CA GLY A 327 1.63 -7.56 -4.68
C GLY A 327 2.70 -7.51 -5.78
N ILE A 328 2.44 -6.84 -6.91
CA ILE A 328 3.44 -6.67 -7.97
C ILE A 328 4.55 -5.72 -7.51
N ALA A 329 4.19 -4.60 -6.88
CA ALA A 329 5.16 -3.66 -6.35
C ALA A 329 6.02 -4.29 -5.25
N LEU A 330 5.40 -5.08 -4.35
CA LEU A 330 6.09 -5.88 -3.33
C LEU A 330 7.13 -6.81 -3.97
N ALA A 331 6.75 -7.54 -5.03
CA ALA A 331 7.65 -8.47 -5.71
C ALA A 331 8.82 -7.75 -6.38
N ILE A 332 8.59 -6.58 -6.99
CA ILE A 332 9.65 -5.77 -7.59
C ILE A 332 10.59 -5.26 -6.49
N GLY A 333 10.07 -4.65 -5.43
CA GLY A 333 10.87 -4.17 -4.30
C GLY A 333 11.75 -5.27 -3.70
N ALA A 334 11.18 -6.45 -3.46
CA ALA A 334 11.91 -7.60 -2.96
C ALA A 334 13.03 -8.06 -3.92
N GLN A 335 12.80 -8.04 -5.23
CA GLN A 335 13.82 -8.39 -6.21
C GLN A 335 14.95 -7.34 -6.28
N MET A 336 14.61 -6.03 -6.19
CA MET A 336 15.59 -4.95 -6.18
C MET A 336 16.50 -5.04 -4.94
N VAL A 337 15.93 -5.28 -3.76
CA VAL A 337 16.71 -5.48 -2.53
C VAL A 337 17.57 -6.73 -2.66
N ALA A 338 17.01 -7.87 -3.04
CA ALA A 338 17.73 -9.14 -3.12
C ALA A 338 18.80 -9.18 -4.22
N SER A 339 18.74 -8.31 -5.22
CA SER A 339 19.77 -8.14 -6.26
C SER A 339 20.90 -7.18 -5.86
N GLY A 340 20.76 -6.47 -4.74
CA GLY A 340 21.71 -5.43 -4.32
C GLY A 340 21.58 -4.11 -5.08
N ALA A 341 20.46 -3.87 -5.77
CA ALA A 341 20.17 -2.59 -6.39
C ALA A 341 19.90 -1.49 -5.35
N ILE A 342 19.51 -1.88 -4.13
CA ILE A 342 19.30 -1.00 -3.00
C ILE A 342 20.27 -1.40 -1.90
N THR A 343 21.13 -0.46 -1.49
CA THR A 343 22.26 -0.72 -0.57
C THR A 343 22.15 -0.01 0.77
N GLU A 344 21.22 0.91 0.92
CA GLU A 344 20.97 1.66 2.14
C GLU A 344 20.54 0.71 3.27
N LYS A 345 21.11 0.90 4.47
CA LYS A 345 20.80 0.08 5.65
C LYS A 345 19.94 0.84 6.65
N GLY A 346 18.85 0.20 7.07
CA GLY A 346 17.84 0.77 7.95
C GLY A 346 16.43 0.51 7.45
N VAL A 347 15.44 1.21 7.97
CA VAL A 347 14.04 1.16 7.52
C VAL A 347 13.72 2.42 6.72
N PHE A 348 13.16 2.26 5.54
CA PHE A 348 12.85 3.34 4.61
C PHE A 348 11.47 3.15 3.97
N PRO A 349 10.73 4.23 3.69
CA PRO A 349 9.67 4.20 2.70
C PRO A 349 10.31 4.18 1.28
N PRO A 350 9.55 3.82 0.23
CA PRO A 350 10.09 3.70 -1.13
C PRO A 350 10.84 4.94 -1.63
N GLU A 351 10.29 6.13 -1.38
CA GLU A 351 10.92 7.40 -1.78
C GLU A 351 12.23 7.69 -1.07
N GLY A 352 12.49 7.02 0.05
CA GLY A 352 13.71 7.19 0.83
C GLY A 352 14.93 6.44 0.30
N CYS A 353 14.73 5.37 -0.48
CA CYS A 353 15.83 4.49 -0.89
C CYS A 353 15.74 3.95 -2.32
N ILE A 354 14.62 4.13 -3.03
CA ILE A 354 14.48 3.65 -4.41
C ILE A 354 14.65 4.81 -5.40
N GLU A 355 15.42 4.58 -6.47
CA GLU A 355 15.44 5.49 -7.62
C GLU A 355 14.22 5.21 -8.51
N PRO A 356 13.31 6.20 -8.72
CA PRO A 356 12.05 5.96 -9.41
C PRO A 356 12.19 5.41 -10.83
N GLN A 357 13.18 5.86 -11.58
CA GLN A 357 13.35 5.42 -12.97
C GLN A 357 13.67 3.92 -13.07
N GLU A 358 14.51 3.41 -12.17
CA GLU A 358 14.86 1.98 -12.12
C GLU A 358 13.61 1.13 -11.82
N PHE A 359 12.80 1.58 -10.88
CA PHE A 359 11.55 0.90 -10.54
C PHE A 359 10.53 0.96 -11.70
N PHE A 360 10.41 2.09 -12.39
CA PHE A 360 9.49 2.24 -13.53
C PHE A 360 9.91 1.36 -14.72
N GLU A 361 11.19 1.10 -14.93
CA GLU A 361 11.63 0.13 -15.95
C GLU A 361 11.21 -1.29 -15.56
N GLU A 362 11.22 -1.65 -14.29
CA GLU A 362 10.69 -2.94 -13.82
C GLU A 362 9.17 -3.07 -14.02
N LEU A 363 8.39 -2.00 -13.78
CA LEU A 363 6.96 -1.97 -14.10
C LEU A 363 6.71 -2.14 -15.60
N LYS A 364 7.49 -1.44 -16.42
CA LYS A 364 7.37 -1.50 -17.88
C LYS A 364 7.64 -2.90 -18.44
N LYS A 365 8.60 -3.64 -17.91
CA LYS A 365 8.85 -5.04 -18.26
C LYS A 365 7.64 -5.94 -18.01
N ARG A 366 6.76 -5.56 -17.06
CA ARG A 366 5.51 -6.23 -16.71
C ARG A 366 4.30 -5.73 -17.48
N GLY A 367 4.52 -4.83 -18.44
CA GLY A 367 3.45 -4.22 -19.25
C GLY A 367 2.68 -3.11 -18.55
N LEU A 368 3.07 -2.75 -17.31
CA LEU A 368 2.46 -1.66 -16.56
C LEU A 368 3.07 -0.32 -16.96
N ARG A 369 2.21 0.67 -17.23
CA ARG A 369 2.65 2.00 -17.65
C ARG A 369 1.97 3.08 -16.84
N ILE A 370 2.75 4.06 -16.41
CA ILE A 370 2.28 5.28 -15.75
C ILE A 370 2.15 6.33 -16.83
N SER A 371 0.99 6.98 -16.94
CA SER A 371 0.83 8.14 -17.81
C SER A 371 1.33 9.40 -17.09
N GLU A 372 2.09 10.23 -17.76
CA GLU A 372 2.57 11.52 -17.26
C GLU A 372 1.95 12.64 -18.08
N ARG A 373 1.49 13.69 -17.39
CA ARG A 373 1.07 14.96 -18.00
C ARG A 373 1.76 16.11 -17.29
N MET A 374 2.37 16.99 -18.04
CA MET A 374 2.92 18.25 -17.54
C MET A 374 2.00 19.41 -17.92
N THR A 375 1.74 20.31 -17.00
CA THR A 375 1.02 21.56 -17.24
C THR A 375 1.87 22.71 -16.69
N THR A 376 2.08 23.75 -17.53
CA THR A 376 2.82 24.97 -17.12
C THR A 376 1.93 26.18 -17.37
N GLU A 377 1.83 27.07 -16.39
CA GLU A 377 1.12 28.33 -16.52
C GLU A 377 2.05 29.40 -17.06
N HIS A 378 1.54 30.18 -18.01
CA HIS A 378 2.22 31.33 -18.56
C HIS A 378 1.41 32.58 -18.23
N ALA A 379 2.06 33.63 -17.68
CA ALA A 379 1.46 34.95 -17.66
C ALA A 379 1.40 35.49 -19.10
N LEU A 380 0.28 36.08 -19.45
CA LEU A 380 0.07 36.76 -20.73
C LEU A 380 0.67 38.16 -20.70
#